data_a7947258887aeb68bb2984f18a64c8da
#
_entry.id   a7947258887aeb68bb2984f18a64c8da
#
_cell.length_a   1.000
_cell.length_b   1.000
_cell.length_c   1.000
_cell.angle_alpha   90.00
_cell.angle_beta   90.00
_cell.angle_gamma   90.00
#
_symmetry.space_group_name_H-M   'P 1'
#
loop_
_entity.id
_entity.type
_entity.pdbx_description
1 polymer ?
#
loop_
_entity_poly.entity_id
_entity_poly.type
_entity_poly.pdbx_seq_one_letter_code
_entity_poly.pdbx_strand_id
1 'polypeptide(L)'
;EYVVAHGVATTLEGERALIGSRHFIFEDEGVACTDEQAGRIAAAARGRSVLYLAIGGRLAGVLLISDPPRPEAAEAIAALRALGVRRVIMLTGDQETAARAVCKRLGIDTFRAQVLPADKASLIEGYKEGGSRLIMVGDGVNDSPALAAADVSVAMRDASDLAREVADITLLSSDLRELAALRRLSQRMLERINRNYRSILTINTSLLALGIFGILPPTTTALLHNASTMAISAASMRPYLPAPGGRGAQGKEPGNETA
;
A
#
# COMPACT_ATOMS: atom_id res chain seq x y z
N GLU A 1 -29.77 -12.49 17.42
CA GLU A 1 -29.55 -11.11 17.89
C GLU A 1 -28.09 -10.73 17.64
N TYR A 2 -27.88 -9.59 17.03
CA TYR A 2 -26.51 -9.11 16.71
C TYR A 2 -26.14 -8.01 17.72
N VAL A 3 -25.10 -8.25 18.51
CA VAL A 3 -24.58 -7.26 19.45
C VAL A 3 -23.41 -6.53 18.77
N VAL A 4 -23.65 -5.28 18.34
CA VAL A 4 -22.73 -4.49 17.55
C VAL A 4 -21.36 -4.41 18.23
N ALA A 5 -20.31 -4.75 17.47
CA ALA A 5 -18.90 -4.74 17.89
C ALA A 5 -18.47 -5.79 18.95
N HIS A 6 -19.38 -6.65 19.46
CA HIS A 6 -19.05 -7.60 20.53
C HIS A 6 -19.24 -9.07 20.11
N GLY A 7 -20.37 -9.40 19.46
CA GLY A 7 -20.65 -10.78 19.08
C GLY A 7 -22.07 -11.00 18.56
N VAL A 8 -22.41 -12.26 18.40
CA VAL A 8 -23.72 -12.74 17.94
C VAL A 8 -24.26 -13.71 18.97
N ALA A 9 -25.53 -13.54 19.35
CA ALA A 9 -26.28 -14.46 20.17
C ALA A 9 -27.39 -15.09 19.32
N THR A 10 -27.55 -16.41 19.42
CA THR A 10 -28.60 -17.20 18.74
C THR A 10 -29.05 -18.34 19.62
N THR A 11 -30.01 -19.11 19.15
CA THR A 11 -30.45 -20.37 19.78
C THR A 11 -30.13 -21.51 18.84
N LEU A 12 -29.43 -22.53 19.35
CA LEU A 12 -29.07 -23.74 18.63
C LEU A 12 -29.66 -24.92 19.38
N GLU A 13 -30.54 -25.69 18.76
CA GLU A 13 -31.20 -26.87 19.36
C GLU A 13 -31.89 -26.61 20.72
N GLY A 14 -32.39 -25.38 20.90
CA GLY A 14 -33.05 -24.94 22.14
C GLY A 14 -32.13 -24.37 23.21
N GLU A 15 -30.80 -24.43 23.02
CA GLU A 15 -29.82 -23.83 23.91
C GLU A 15 -29.32 -22.48 23.38
N ARG A 16 -29.02 -21.53 24.28
CA ARG A 16 -28.44 -20.24 23.90
C ARG A 16 -27.01 -20.44 23.44
N ALA A 17 -26.73 -20.06 22.20
CA ALA A 17 -25.42 -20.12 21.58
C ALA A 17 -24.88 -18.69 21.34
N LEU A 18 -23.65 -18.43 21.75
CA LEU A 18 -22.97 -17.16 21.70
C LEU A 18 -21.65 -17.30 20.98
N ILE A 19 -21.34 -16.38 20.05
CA ILE A 19 -20.03 -16.30 19.41
C ILE A 19 -19.55 -14.85 19.45
N GLY A 20 -18.33 -14.61 19.90
CA GLY A 20 -17.83 -13.23 19.98
C GLY A 20 -16.46 -13.09 20.64
N SER A 21 -16.14 -11.84 20.99
CA SER A 21 -14.91 -11.47 21.62
C SER A 21 -14.77 -12.06 23.05
N ARG A 22 -13.56 -11.99 23.60
CA ARG A 22 -13.30 -12.38 24.99
C ARG A 22 -14.19 -11.61 25.97
N HIS A 23 -14.28 -10.29 25.79
CA HIS A 23 -15.07 -9.40 26.62
C HIS A 23 -16.55 -9.82 26.61
N PHE A 24 -17.11 -9.99 25.40
CA PHE A 24 -18.51 -10.38 25.23
C PHE A 24 -18.84 -11.70 25.95
N ILE A 25 -18.04 -12.74 25.74
CA ILE A 25 -18.33 -14.08 26.26
C ILE A 25 -18.11 -14.19 27.77
N PHE A 26 -17.02 -13.66 28.29
CA PHE A 26 -16.65 -13.86 29.70
C PHE A 26 -17.07 -12.72 30.63
N GLU A 27 -17.09 -11.48 30.14
CA GLU A 27 -17.39 -10.30 30.96
C GLU A 27 -18.85 -9.90 30.87
N ASP A 28 -19.40 -9.79 29.64
CA ASP A 28 -20.81 -9.38 29.43
C ASP A 28 -21.78 -10.55 29.72
N GLU A 29 -21.50 -11.75 29.19
CA GLU A 29 -22.38 -12.91 29.26
C GLU A 29 -22.02 -13.87 30.41
N GLY A 30 -20.91 -13.62 31.13
CA GLY A 30 -20.54 -14.33 32.35
C GLY A 30 -20.19 -15.80 32.19
N VAL A 31 -19.80 -16.24 30.99
CA VAL A 31 -19.40 -17.63 30.74
C VAL A 31 -18.11 -17.96 31.49
N ALA A 32 -18.11 -19.04 32.27
CA ALA A 32 -16.91 -19.42 33.04
C ALA A 32 -15.79 -19.98 32.12
N CYS A 33 -14.57 -19.59 32.41
CA CYS A 33 -13.36 -20.10 31.78
C CYS A 33 -12.38 -20.55 32.90
N THR A 34 -11.92 -21.79 32.84
CA THR A 34 -10.93 -22.28 33.81
C THR A 34 -9.53 -21.78 33.45
N ASP A 35 -8.63 -21.67 34.43
CA ASP A 35 -7.25 -21.26 34.21
C ASP A 35 -6.52 -22.18 33.23
N GLU A 36 -6.82 -23.47 33.24
CA GLU A 36 -6.29 -24.43 32.28
C GLU A 36 -6.76 -24.12 30.86
N GLN A 37 -8.05 -23.88 30.67
CA GLN A 37 -8.63 -23.51 29.38
C GLN A 37 -8.00 -22.20 28.88
N ALA A 38 -7.91 -21.19 29.73
CA ALA A 38 -7.29 -19.89 29.41
C ALA A 38 -5.83 -20.07 28.98
N GLY A 39 -5.05 -20.88 29.68
CA GLY A 39 -3.66 -21.19 29.34
C GLY A 39 -3.53 -21.90 27.99
N ARG A 40 -4.37 -22.89 27.71
CA ARG A 40 -4.40 -23.60 26.41
C ARG A 40 -4.77 -22.66 25.26
N ILE A 41 -5.76 -21.80 25.46
CA ILE A 41 -6.20 -20.83 24.46
C ILE A 41 -5.07 -19.83 24.19
N ALA A 42 -4.46 -19.27 25.21
CA ALA A 42 -3.35 -18.32 25.06
C ALA A 42 -2.15 -18.93 24.34
N ALA A 43 -1.82 -20.20 24.64
CA ALA A 43 -0.76 -20.92 23.94
C ALA A 43 -1.08 -21.18 22.46
N ALA A 44 -2.34 -21.45 22.14
CA ALA A 44 -2.78 -21.68 20.75
C ALA A 44 -2.95 -20.38 19.97
N ALA A 45 -3.34 -19.30 20.62
CA ALA A 45 -3.61 -18.00 19.97
C ALA A 45 -2.37 -17.41 19.29
N ARG A 46 -1.21 -17.37 19.95
CA ARG A 46 0.09 -16.94 19.43
C ARG A 46 0.01 -15.77 18.41
N GLY A 47 -0.73 -14.71 18.75
CA GLY A 47 -0.90 -13.52 17.90
C GLY A 47 -1.99 -13.65 16.83
N ARG A 48 -2.86 -14.66 16.91
CA ARG A 48 -4.09 -14.76 16.11
C ARG A 48 -5.25 -14.12 16.85
N SER A 49 -6.24 -13.64 16.11
CA SER A 49 -7.52 -13.23 16.69
C SER A 49 -8.30 -14.45 17.15
N VAL A 50 -8.92 -14.37 18.33
CA VAL A 50 -9.66 -15.46 18.94
C VAL A 50 -11.12 -15.08 19.05
N LEU A 51 -12.01 -15.89 18.46
CA LEU A 51 -13.44 -15.86 18.74
C LEU A 51 -13.80 -17.02 19.66
N TYR A 52 -14.62 -16.73 20.64
CA TYR A 52 -15.09 -17.70 21.62
C TYR A 52 -16.50 -18.12 21.28
N LEU A 53 -16.77 -19.43 21.33
CA LEU A 53 -18.08 -20.04 21.15
C LEU A 53 -18.53 -20.60 22.48
N ALA A 54 -19.67 -20.16 22.97
CA ALA A 54 -20.33 -20.71 24.14
C ALA A 54 -21.70 -21.26 23.79
N ILE A 55 -22.08 -22.41 24.35
CA ILE A 55 -23.39 -23.04 24.18
C ILE A 55 -23.89 -23.46 25.56
N GLY A 56 -25.15 -23.16 25.89
CA GLY A 56 -25.75 -23.48 27.17
C GLY A 56 -24.99 -22.91 28.37
N GLY A 57 -24.38 -21.70 28.22
CA GLY A 57 -23.60 -21.02 29.29
C GLY A 57 -22.21 -21.64 29.53
N ARG A 58 -21.72 -22.53 28.68
CA ARG A 58 -20.39 -23.15 28.78
C ARG A 58 -19.54 -22.85 27.56
N LEU A 59 -18.24 -22.68 27.75
CA LEU A 59 -17.29 -22.53 26.64
C LEU A 59 -17.24 -23.87 25.87
N ALA A 60 -17.79 -23.87 24.64
CA ALA A 60 -17.86 -25.01 23.76
C ALA A 60 -16.63 -25.12 22.86
N GLY A 61 -16.03 -23.97 22.47
CA GLY A 61 -14.87 -23.97 21.59
C GLY A 61 -14.29 -22.59 21.37
N VAL A 62 -13.18 -22.56 20.63
CA VAL A 62 -12.54 -21.32 20.17
C VAL A 62 -12.19 -21.42 18.70
N LEU A 63 -12.41 -20.36 17.98
CA LEU A 63 -11.97 -20.22 16.60
C LEU A 63 -10.76 -19.28 16.57
N LEU A 64 -9.67 -19.77 16.01
CA LEU A 64 -8.45 -18.97 15.80
C LEU A 64 -8.46 -18.42 14.40
N ILE A 65 -8.67 -17.12 14.27
CA ILE A 65 -8.67 -16.41 13.00
C ILE A 65 -7.24 -16.00 12.72
N SER A 66 -6.71 -16.44 11.59
CA SER A 66 -5.41 -16.02 11.08
C SER A 66 -5.63 -15.22 9.82
N ASP A 67 -5.22 -13.97 9.83
CA ASP A 67 -5.18 -13.11 8.64
C ASP A 67 -3.70 -12.84 8.31
N PRO A 68 -3.06 -13.76 7.56
CA PRO A 68 -1.65 -13.60 7.24
C PRO A 68 -1.47 -12.45 6.24
N PRO A 69 -0.38 -11.68 6.38
CA PRO A 69 -0.03 -10.71 5.34
C PRO A 69 0.10 -11.39 3.97
N ARG A 70 -0.21 -10.63 2.92
CA ARG A 70 -0.06 -11.10 1.54
C ARG A 70 1.37 -11.62 1.31
N PRO A 71 1.55 -12.73 0.59
CA PRO A 71 2.87 -13.35 0.41
C PRO A 71 3.90 -12.40 -0.20
N GLU A 72 3.46 -11.53 -1.11
CA GLU A 72 4.30 -10.54 -1.82
C GLU A 72 4.58 -9.27 -1.02
N ALA A 73 3.96 -9.07 0.15
CA ALA A 73 4.02 -7.79 0.88
C ALA A 73 5.46 -7.42 1.28
N ALA A 74 6.26 -8.38 1.75
CA ALA A 74 7.65 -8.11 2.13
C ALA A 74 8.52 -7.70 0.92
N GLU A 75 8.33 -8.37 -0.23
CA GLU A 75 9.02 -8.06 -1.48
C GLU A 75 8.62 -6.66 -1.98
N ALA A 76 7.32 -6.34 -1.96
CA ALA A 76 6.80 -5.04 -2.37
C ALA A 76 7.38 -3.90 -1.52
N ILE A 77 7.45 -4.07 -0.19
CA ILE A 77 8.04 -3.09 0.72
C ILE A 77 9.53 -2.90 0.43
N ALA A 78 10.27 -3.98 0.24
CA ALA A 78 11.70 -3.91 -0.11
C ALA A 78 11.92 -3.19 -1.44
N ALA A 79 11.10 -3.47 -2.47
CA ALA A 79 11.14 -2.81 -3.76
C ALA A 79 10.81 -1.31 -3.66
N LEU A 80 9.82 -0.92 -2.87
CA LEU A 80 9.47 0.48 -2.63
C LEU A 80 10.63 1.23 -1.95
N ARG A 81 11.30 0.61 -0.97
CA ARG A 81 12.49 1.20 -0.33
C ARG A 81 13.63 1.39 -1.31
N ALA A 82 13.90 0.41 -2.17
CA ALA A 82 14.90 0.54 -3.23
C ALA A 82 14.59 1.69 -4.21
N LEU A 83 13.31 2.06 -4.36
CA LEU A 83 12.84 3.19 -5.16
C LEU A 83 12.75 4.51 -4.38
N GLY A 84 13.36 4.58 -3.19
CA GLY A 84 13.50 5.80 -2.40
C GLY A 84 12.35 6.12 -1.45
N VAL A 85 11.45 5.17 -1.16
CA VAL A 85 10.48 5.32 -0.07
C VAL A 85 11.22 5.21 1.26
N ARG A 86 11.23 6.30 2.02
CA ARG A 86 12.04 6.42 3.26
C ARG A 86 11.41 5.69 4.44
N ARG A 87 10.10 5.73 4.57
CA ARG A 87 9.34 5.12 5.68
C ARG A 87 8.10 4.43 5.15
N VAL A 88 7.82 3.26 5.70
CA VAL A 88 6.57 2.53 5.51
C VAL A 88 5.89 2.47 6.87
N ILE A 89 4.65 2.92 6.93
CA ILE A 89 3.86 3.01 8.16
C ILE A 89 2.62 2.16 7.97
N MET A 90 2.30 1.32 8.95
CA MET A 90 1.07 0.54 8.97
C MET A 90 0.06 1.19 9.92
N LEU A 91 -1.15 1.47 9.41
CA LEU A 91 -2.30 1.91 10.20
C LEU A 91 -3.31 0.77 10.26
N THR A 92 -3.65 0.31 11.46
CA THR A 92 -4.59 -0.80 11.63
C THR A 92 -5.51 -0.59 12.82
N GLY A 93 -6.73 -1.12 12.72
CA GLY A 93 -7.66 -1.24 13.84
C GLY A 93 -7.34 -2.41 14.78
N ASP A 94 -6.42 -3.31 14.40
CA ASP A 94 -6.05 -4.49 15.17
C ASP A 94 -5.33 -4.14 16.47
N GLN A 95 -5.22 -5.14 17.33
CA GLN A 95 -4.48 -5.03 18.59
C GLN A 95 -2.98 -4.84 18.33
N GLU A 96 -2.31 -4.14 19.23
CA GLU A 96 -0.88 -3.80 19.13
C GLU A 96 0.02 -5.03 18.95
N THR A 97 -0.30 -6.13 19.65
CA THR A 97 0.47 -7.39 19.58
C THR A 97 0.44 -8.00 18.17
N ALA A 98 -0.72 -7.99 17.51
CA ALA A 98 -0.89 -8.47 16.14
C ALA A 98 -0.16 -7.55 15.15
N ALA A 99 -0.36 -6.24 15.28
CA ALA A 99 0.30 -5.23 14.47
C ALA A 99 1.83 -5.33 14.54
N ARG A 100 2.38 -5.47 15.75
CA ARG A 100 3.82 -5.64 16.00
C ARG A 100 4.38 -6.90 15.34
N ALA A 101 3.65 -8.02 15.40
CA ALA A 101 4.07 -9.28 14.77
C ALA A 101 4.13 -9.15 13.24
N VAL A 102 3.12 -8.51 12.63
CA VAL A 102 3.08 -8.24 11.18
C VAL A 102 4.23 -7.31 10.76
N CYS A 103 4.43 -6.21 11.48
CA CYS A 103 5.50 -5.26 11.19
C CYS A 103 6.88 -5.90 11.25
N LYS A 104 7.14 -6.73 12.27
CA LYS A 104 8.40 -7.48 12.39
C LYS A 104 8.61 -8.42 11.21
N ARG A 105 7.55 -9.12 10.77
CA ARG A 105 7.62 -10.06 9.64
C ARG A 105 7.86 -9.35 8.32
N LEU A 106 7.26 -8.18 8.11
CA LEU A 106 7.32 -7.43 6.85
C LEU A 106 8.46 -6.40 6.82
N GLY A 107 9.18 -6.20 7.92
CA GLY A 107 10.20 -5.18 8.02
C GLY A 107 9.63 -3.75 7.99
N ILE A 108 8.44 -3.52 8.54
CA ILE A 108 7.83 -2.20 8.64
C ILE A 108 8.38 -1.49 9.88
N ASP A 109 8.80 -0.23 9.72
CA ASP A 109 9.50 0.52 10.77
C ASP A 109 8.56 1.06 11.85
N THR A 110 7.36 1.44 11.45
CA THR A 110 6.43 2.16 12.32
C THR A 110 5.00 1.65 12.09
N PHE A 111 4.24 1.51 13.16
CA PHE A 111 2.81 1.22 13.07
C PHE A 111 2.00 2.06 14.06
N ARG A 112 0.71 2.17 13.78
CA ARG A 112 -0.32 2.63 14.70
C ARG A 112 -1.40 1.56 14.75
N ALA A 113 -1.60 1.01 15.92
CA ALA A 113 -2.61 -0.01 16.20
C ALA A 113 -3.84 0.62 16.86
N GLN A 114 -4.96 -0.09 16.86
CA GLN A 114 -6.23 0.34 17.46
C GLN A 114 -6.71 1.71 16.97
N VAL A 115 -6.41 2.03 15.69
CA VAL A 115 -6.80 3.30 15.09
C VAL A 115 -8.24 3.21 14.61
N LEU A 116 -9.09 4.10 15.10
CA LEU A 116 -10.45 4.23 14.60
C LEU A 116 -10.47 4.82 13.18
N PRO A 117 -11.47 4.51 12.37
CA PRO A 117 -11.57 5.05 11.01
C PRO A 117 -11.48 6.59 10.94
N ALA A 118 -12.13 7.28 11.89
CA ALA A 118 -12.12 8.75 11.97
C ALA A 118 -10.72 9.32 12.29
N ASP A 119 -9.92 8.61 13.07
CA ASP A 119 -8.59 9.08 13.51
C ASP A 119 -7.53 8.86 12.43
N LYS A 120 -7.77 7.95 11.48
CA LYS A 120 -6.81 7.68 10.38
C LYS A 120 -6.52 8.94 9.57
N ALA A 121 -7.53 9.74 9.26
CA ALA A 121 -7.37 10.99 8.51
C ALA A 121 -6.48 12.00 9.26
N SER A 122 -6.74 12.23 10.56
CA SER A 122 -5.94 13.11 11.40
C SER A 122 -4.49 12.68 11.53
N LEU A 123 -4.23 11.36 11.58
CA LEU A 123 -2.86 10.82 11.58
C LEU A 123 -2.15 11.12 10.25
N ILE A 124 -2.83 10.99 9.11
CA ILE A 124 -2.30 11.33 7.78
C ILE A 124 -1.93 12.82 7.73
N GLU A 125 -2.82 13.70 8.17
CA GLU A 125 -2.56 15.14 8.24
C GLU A 125 -1.34 15.47 9.10
N GLY A 126 -1.25 14.87 10.29
CA GLY A 126 -0.09 15.05 11.18
C GLY A 126 1.24 14.60 10.56
N TYR A 127 1.25 13.55 9.74
CA TYR A 127 2.45 13.16 9.01
C TYR A 127 2.83 14.14 7.89
N LYS A 128 1.85 14.82 7.27
CA LYS A 128 2.07 15.83 6.23
C LYS A 128 2.64 17.13 6.80
N GLU A 129 2.20 17.55 7.97
CA GLU A 129 2.71 18.76 8.64
C GLU A 129 4.22 18.71 8.86
N GLY A 130 4.82 17.52 8.97
CA GLY A 130 6.26 17.30 9.01
C GLY A 130 7.00 17.54 7.69
N GLY A 131 6.34 18.06 6.63
CA GLY A 131 6.92 18.33 5.31
C GLY A 131 7.18 17.08 4.46
N SER A 132 6.67 15.93 4.86
CA SER A 132 6.77 14.68 4.11
C SER A 132 5.64 14.59 3.07
N ARG A 133 5.95 14.06 1.89
CA ARG A 133 4.93 13.63 0.92
C ARG A 133 4.48 12.23 1.27
N LEU A 134 3.17 12.01 1.30
CA LEU A 134 2.55 10.80 1.80
C LEU A 134 1.67 10.15 0.74
N ILE A 135 1.90 8.84 0.56
CA ILE A 135 1.03 7.99 -0.26
C ILE A 135 0.24 7.11 0.70
N MET A 136 -1.09 7.17 0.63
CA MET A 136 -1.98 6.26 1.35
C MET A 136 -2.42 5.13 0.42
N VAL A 137 -2.33 3.90 0.91
CA VAL A 137 -2.85 2.71 0.22
C VAL A 137 -3.92 2.10 1.11
N GLY A 138 -5.11 1.92 0.57
CA GLY A 138 -6.24 1.38 1.33
C GLY A 138 -7.19 0.59 0.43
N ASP A 139 -8.03 -0.24 1.04
CA ASP A 139 -8.98 -1.12 0.34
C ASP A 139 -10.41 -1.05 0.90
N GLY A 140 -10.60 -0.48 2.07
CA GLY A 140 -11.88 -0.45 2.78
C GLY A 140 -12.62 0.88 2.71
N VAL A 141 -13.94 0.79 2.96
CA VAL A 141 -14.81 1.97 3.17
C VAL A 141 -14.27 2.83 4.32
N ASN A 142 -13.74 2.20 5.35
CA ASN A 142 -13.20 2.84 6.55
C ASN A 142 -11.90 3.63 6.29
N ASP A 143 -11.26 3.42 5.15
CA ASP A 143 -10.03 4.12 4.77
C ASP A 143 -10.30 5.35 3.89
N SER A 144 -11.53 5.55 3.42
CA SER A 144 -11.88 6.65 2.52
C SER A 144 -11.53 8.04 3.06
N PRO A 145 -11.74 8.38 4.34
CA PRO A 145 -11.28 9.66 4.89
C PRO A 145 -9.76 9.81 4.88
N ALA A 146 -9.02 8.73 5.14
CA ALA A 146 -7.56 8.73 5.13
C ALA A 146 -7.00 8.83 3.71
N LEU A 147 -7.65 8.16 2.73
CA LEU A 147 -7.32 8.28 1.31
C LEU A 147 -7.48 9.73 0.84
N ALA A 148 -8.61 10.37 1.18
CA ALA A 148 -8.86 11.78 0.83
C ALA A 148 -7.86 12.76 1.45
N ALA A 149 -7.33 12.47 2.65
CA ALA A 149 -6.38 13.32 3.36
C ALA A 149 -4.94 13.20 2.84
N ALA A 150 -4.59 12.16 2.10
CA ALA A 150 -3.24 11.91 1.60
C ALA A 150 -2.82 12.88 0.48
N ASP A 151 -1.50 13.01 0.21
CA ASP A 151 -1.01 13.72 -0.99
C ASP A 151 -1.26 12.94 -2.28
N VAL A 152 -1.22 11.61 -2.17
CA VAL A 152 -1.59 10.67 -3.23
C VAL A 152 -2.28 9.47 -2.59
N SER A 153 -3.41 9.10 -3.11
CA SER A 153 -4.18 7.95 -2.64
C SER A 153 -4.23 6.85 -3.70
N VAL A 154 -4.08 5.61 -3.24
CA VAL A 154 -4.07 4.42 -4.11
C VAL A 154 -5.05 3.39 -3.57
N ALA A 155 -6.01 3.01 -4.38
CA ALA A 155 -6.91 1.88 -4.11
C ALA A 155 -6.46 0.64 -4.86
N MET A 156 -6.54 -0.52 -4.21
CA MET A 156 -6.27 -1.80 -4.84
C MET A 156 -7.50 -2.26 -5.65
N ARG A 157 -7.33 -3.26 -6.54
CA ARG A 157 -8.44 -3.80 -7.35
C ARG A 157 -9.61 -4.31 -6.51
N ASP A 158 -9.31 -4.97 -5.40
CA ASP A 158 -10.26 -5.56 -4.45
C ASP A 158 -10.80 -4.56 -3.40
N ALA A 159 -10.43 -3.29 -3.55
CA ALA A 159 -10.96 -2.21 -2.73
C ALA A 159 -12.46 -2.01 -2.94
N SER A 160 -13.13 -1.49 -1.92
CA SER A 160 -14.53 -1.09 -2.00
C SER A 160 -14.77 -0.04 -3.11
N ASP A 161 -16.00 0.02 -3.63
CA ASP A 161 -16.36 1.02 -4.65
C ASP A 161 -16.11 2.44 -4.16
N LEU A 162 -16.42 2.73 -2.90
CA LEU A 162 -16.17 4.04 -2.29
C LEU A 162 -14.67 4.37 -2.21
N ALA A 163 -13.83 3.42 -1.81
CA ALA A 163 -12.39 3.63 -1.76
C ALA A 163 -11.80 3.89 -3.15
N ARG A 164 -12.30 3.18 -4.18
CA ARG A 164 -11.89 3.39 -5.58
C ARG A 164 -12.35 4.73 -6.15
N GLU A 165 -13.51 5.23 -5.74
CA GLU A 165 -14.03 6.53 -6.17
C GLU A 165 -13.25 7.71 -5.57
N VAL A 166 -12.79 7.57 -4.33
CA VAL A 166 -12.04 8.61 -3.61
C VAL A 166 -10.55 8.60 -3.98
N ALA A 167 -9.99 7.47 -4.38
CA ALA A 167 -8.56 7.34 -4.65
C ALA A 167 -8.14 8.04 -5.95
N ASP A 168 -6.98 8.72 -5.94
CA ASP A 168 -6.37 9.31 -7.13
C ASP A 168 -5.95 8.25 -8.16
N ILE A 169 -5.59 7.06 -7.69
CA ILE A 169 -5.10 5.96 -8.53
C ILE A 169 -5.78 4.67 -8.10
N THR A 170 -6.35 3.95 -9.06
CA THR A 170 -6.87 2.59 -8.83
C THR A 170 -6.01 1.58 -9.58
N LEU A 171 -5.45 0.62 -8.86
CA LEU A 171 -4.68 -0.47 -9.45
C LEU A 171 -5.64 -1.55 -9.99
N LEU A 172 -5.33 -2.11 -11.15
CA LEU A 172 -6.11 -3.19 -11.77
C LEU A 172 -5.75 -4.59 -11.22
N SER A 173 -4.83 -4.65 -10.28
CA SER A 173 -4.35 -5.86 -9.62
C SER A 173 -4.42 -5.69 -8.11
N SER A 174 -4.60 -6.82 -7.40
CA SER A 174 -4.50 -6.88 -5.93
C SER A 174 -3.08 -7.20 -5.45
N ASP A 175 -2.11 -7.27 -6.37
CA ASP A 175 -0.70 -7.53 -6.07
C ASP A 175 0.01 -6.25 -5.64
N LEU A 176 0.54 -6.25 -4.42
CA LEU A 176 1.26 -5.08 -3.86
C LEU A 176 2.53 -4.70 -4.63
N ARG A 177 3.09 -5.59 -5.44
CA ARG A 177 4.25 -5.28 -6.30
C ARG A 177 3.94 -4.25 -7.37
N GLU A 178 2.67 -4.09 -7.74
CA GLU A 178 2.21 -3.04 -8.65
C GLU A 178 2.46 -1.62 -8.10
N LEU A 179 2.49 -1.44 -6.78
CA LEU A 179 2.89 -0.17 -6.17
C LEU A 179 4.34 0.20 -6.51
N ALA A 180 5.23 -0.78 -6.52
CA ALA A 180 6.62 -0.55 -6.93
C ALA A 180 6.73 -0.28 -8.44
N ALA A 181 5.91 -0.95 -9.26
CA ALA A 181 5.83 -0.68 -10.69
C ALA A 181 5.31 0.74 -10.97
N LEU A 182 4.25 1.17 -10.27
CA LEU A 182 3.71 2.53 -10.32
C LEU A 182 4.77 3.57 -9.94
N ARG A 183 5.49 3.35 -8.86
CA ARG A 183 6.57 4.25 -8.41
C ARG A 183 7.70 4.36 -9.45
N ARG A 184 8.10 3.24 -10.04
CA ARG A 184 9.11 3.20 -11.10
C ARG A 184 8.66 3.93 -12.36
N LEU A 185 7.40 3.74 -12.74
CA LEU A 185 6.77 4.44 -13.86
C LEU A 185 6.80 5.96 -13.65
N SER A 186 6.36 6.41 -12.47
CA SER A 186 6.36 7.83 -12.09
C SER A 186 7.77 8.44 -12.14
N GLN A 187 8.78 7.77 -11.61
CA GLN A 187 10.17 8.23 -11.66
C GLN A 187 10.67 8.38 -13.10
N ARG A 188 10.46 7.36 -13.94
CA ARG A 188 10.87 7.40 -15.36
C ARG A 188 10.15 8.50 -16.15
N MET A 189 8.88 8.74 -15.83
CA MET A 189 8.11 9.82 -16.43
C MET A 189 8.72 11.19 -16.07
N LEU A 190 9.00 11.44 -14.80
CA LEU A 190 9.62 12.68 -14.33
C LEU A 190 11.02 12.88 -14.92
N GLU A 191 11.83 11.83 -15.00
CA GLU A 191 13.15 11.89 -15.64
C GLU A 191 13.04 12.28 -17.11
N ARG A 192 12.06 11.74 -17.85
CA ARG A 192 11.81 12.11 -19.24
C ARG A 192 11.35 13.56 -19.36
N ILE A 193 10.41 14.00 -18.55
CA ILE A 193 9.94 15.38 -18.52
C ILE A 193 11.11 16.34 -18.29
N ASN A 194 11.92 16.09 -17.27
CA ASN A 194 13.07 16.94 -16.94
C ASN A 194 14.14 16.93 -18.04
N ARG A 195 14.39 15.79 -18.66
CA ARG A 195 15.32 15.69 -19.80
C ARG A 195 14.80 16.49 -20.99
N ASN A 196 13.54 16.32 -21.36
CA ASN A 196 12.93 17.04 -22.47
C ASN A 196 12.94 18.57 -22.20
N TYR A 197 12.57 18.98 -21.01
CA TYR A 197 12.60 20.38 -20.60
C TYR A 197 13.99 20.98 -20.74
N ARG A 198 15.03 20.31 -20.21
CA ARG A 198 16.40 20.74 -20.36
C ARG A 198 16.83 20.81 -21.82
N SER A 199 16.48 19.83 -22.64
CA SER A 199 16.80 19.81 -24.08
C SER A 199 16.14 20.98 -24.81
N ILE A 200 14.85 21.24 -24.56
CA ILE A 200 14.11 22.36 -25.15
C ILE A 200 14.76 23.68 -24.76
N LEU A 201 15.02 23.88 -23.47
CA LEU A 201 15.62 25.11 -22.96
C LEU A 201 17.02 25.35 -23.58
N THR A 202 17.86 24.32 -23.60
CA THR A 202 19.23 24.42 -24.18
C THR A 202 19.19 24.75 -25.66
N ILE A 203 18.38 24.02 -26.44
CA ILE A 203 18.28 24.24 -27.89
C ILE A 203 17.75 25.64 -28.18
N ASN A 204 16.67 26.07 -27.52
CA ASN A 204 16.08 27.36 -27.76
C ASN A 204 17.00 28.52 -27.38
N THR A 205 17.67 28.42 -26.23
CA THR A 205 18.65 29.45 -25.83
C THR A 205 19.83 29.50 -26.78
N SER A 206 20.33 28.34 -27.24
CA SER A 206 21.41 28.28 -28.21
C SER A 206 21.02 28.90 -29.57
N LEU A 207 19.83 28.55 -30.09
CA LEU A 207 19.32 29.10 -31.34
C LEU A 207 19.10 30.63 -31.24
N LEU A 208 18.58 31.11 -30.12
CA LEU A 208 18.41 32.54 -29.86
C LEU A 208 19.78 33.25 -29.84
N ALA A 209 20.76 32.75 -29.15
CA ALA A 209 22.11 33.30 -29.13
C ALA A 209 22.74 33.37 -30.52
N LEU A 210 22.67 32.24 -31.28
CA LEU A 210 23.19 32.18 -32.65
C LEU A 210 22.49 33.19 -33.59
N GLY A 211 21.19 33.42 -33.40
CA GLY A 211 20.45 34.43 -34.14
C GLY A 211 20.87 35.87 -33.76
N ILE A 212 21.06 36.19 -32.47
CA ILE A 212 21.50 37.48 -31.98
C ILE A 212 22.90 37.83 -32.50
N PHE A 213 23.81 36.87 -32.49
CA PHE A 213 25.16 37.05 -33.03
C PHE A 213 25.24 37.05 -34.57
N GLY A 214 24.11 36.92 -35.27
CA GLY A 214 24.05 36.91 -36.73
C GLY A 214 24.66 35.67 -37.40
N ILE A 215 24.92 34.62 -36.64
CA ILE A 215 25.51 33.36 -37.17
C ILE A 215 24.48 32.55 -37.98
N LEU A 216 23.22 32.58 -37.55
CA LEU A 216 22.11 31.91 -38.24
C LEU A 216 21.05 32.89 -38.68
N PRO A 217 20.54 32.80 -39.93
CA PRO A 217 19.40 33.56 -40.40
C PRO A 217 18.11 33.22 -39.61
N PRO A 218 17.17 34.15 -39.44
CA PRO A 218 15.92 33.89 -38.71
C PRO A 218 15.12 32.71 -39.25
N THR A 219 15.09 32.51 -40.58
CA THR A 219 14.41 31.39 -41.23
C THR A 219 15.00 30.04 -40.84
N THR A 220 16.33 29.96 -40.80
CA THR A 220 17.03 28.72 -40.37
C THR A 220 16.80 28.48 -38.89
N THR A 221 16.85 29.50 -38.05
CA THR A 221 16.57 29.40 -36.62
C THR A 221 15.16 28.88 -36.35
N ALA A 222 14.16 29.42 -37.07
CA ALA A 222 12.76 28.93 -36.95
C ALA A 222 12.59 27.47 -37.42
N LEU A 223 13.26 27.10 -38.52
CA LEU A 223 13.22 25.71 -39.00
C LEU A 223 13.81 24.74 -38.01
N LEU A 224 15.00 25.04 -37.47
CA LEU A 224 15.67 24.21 -36.46
C LEU A 224 14.88 24.11 -35.14
N HIS A 225 14.23 25.21 -34.70
CA HIS A 225 13.35 25.21 -33.56
C HIS A 225 12.17 24.23 -33.74
N ASN A 226 11.46 24.34 -34.87
CA ASN A 226 10.33 23.47 -35.17
C ASN A 226 10.77 22.00 -35.31
N ALA A 227 11.86 21.73 -36.01
CA ALA A 227 12.40 20.39 -36.20
C ALA A 227 12.81 19.75 -34.87
N SER A 228 13.46 20.52 -33.97
CA SER A 228 13.87 20.03 -32.65
C SER A 228 12.66 19.70 -31.76
N THR A 229 11.61 20.53 -31.81
CA THR A 229 10.37 20.29 -31.07
C THR A 229 9.67 19.03 -31.55
N MET A 230 9.59 18.82 -32.87
CA MET A 230 9.05 17.58 -33.44
C MET A 230 9.86 16.36 -33.05
N ALA A 231 11.19 16.44 -33.10
CA ALA A 231 12.08 15.33 -32.72
C ALA A 231 11.93 14.96 -31.24
N ILE A 232 11.87 15.94 -30.32
CA ILE A 232 11.66 15.71 -28.89
C ILE A 232 10.28 15.09 -28.63
N SER A 233 9.24 15.58 -29.33
CA SER A 233 7.88 15.05 -29.23
C SER A 233 7.83 13.58 -29.70
N ALA A 234 8.41 13.26 -30.82
CA ALA A 234 8.50 11.91 -31.34
C ALA A 234 9.28 10.97 -30.40
N ALA A 235 10.40 11.42 -29.84
CA ALA A 235 11.17 10.69 -28.86
C ALA A 235 10.37 10.42 -27.57
N SER A 236 9.43 11.30 -27.23
CA SER A 236 8.57 11.20 -26.04
C SER A 236 7.46 10.15 -26.18
N MET A 237 7.18 9.67 -27.39
CA MET A 237 6.18 8.62 -27.63
C MET A 237 6.67 7.21 -27.27
N ARG A 238 7.95 7.04 -26.96
CA ARG A 238 8.49 5.74 -26.55
C ARG A 238 7.89 5.28 -25.21
N PRO A 239 7.56 3.98 -25.05
CA PRO A 239 7.02 3.46 -23.82
C PRO A 239 7.97 3.65 -22.64
N TYR A 240 7.42 3.86 -21.44
CA TYR A 240 8.21 4.04 -20.20
C TYR A 240 8.68 2.72 -19.61
N LEU A 241 7.89 1.67 -19.76
CA LEU A 241 8.21 0.32 -19.27
C LEU A 241 8.48 -0.60 -20.47
N PRO A 242 9.37 -1.61 -20.30
CA PRO A 242 9.51 -2.65 -21.32
C PRO A 242 8.18 -3.38 -21.48
N ALA A 243 7.89 -3.84 -22.70
CA ALA A 243 6.70 -4.63 -22.97
C ALA A 243 6.64 -5.86 -22.03
N PRO A 244 5.46 -6.23 -21.49
CA PRO A 244 5.31 -7.45 -20.72
C PRO A 244 5.71 -8.65 -21.61
N GLY A 245 6.78 -9.36 -21.24
CA GLY A 245 7.33 -10.50 -22.01
C GLY A 245 8.69 -10.27 -22.65
N GLY A 246 9.25 -9.07 -22.66
CA GLY A 246 10.64 -8.84 -23.02
C GLY A 246 11.58 -9.37 -21.92
N ARG A 247 12.24 -10.49 -22.16
CA ARG A 247 13.26 -11.07 -21.27
C ARG A 247 14.28 -9.99 -20.93
N GLY A 248 14.18 -9.44 -19.72
CA GLY A 248 15.21 -8.59 -19.16
C GLY A 248 16.47 -9.40 -18.91
N ALA A 249 17.54 -8.99 -19.55
CA ALA A 249 18.93 -9.23 -19.27
C ALA A 249 19.26 -10.56 -18.54
N GLN A 250 19.75 -11.50 -19.30
CA GLN A 250 20.59 -12.59 -18.84
C GLN A 250 21.66 -12.04 -17.89
N GLY A 251 21.50 -12.28 -16.58
CA GLY A 251 22.61 -12.24 -15.65
C GLY A 251 23.62 -13.27 -16.13
N LYS A 252 24.82 -12.83 -16.46
CA LYS A 252 25.98 -13.68 -16.68
C LYS A 252 26.14 -14.54 -15.42
N GLU A 253 25.83 -15.82 -15.52
CA GLU A 253 26.33 -16.81 -14.56
C GLU A 253 27.87 -16.82 -14.65
N PRO A 254 28.58 -16.75 -13.53
CA PRO A 254 30.01 -17.00 -13.53
C PRO A 254 30.22 -18.49 -13.81
N GLY A 255 30.90 -18.76 -14.91
CA GLY A 255 31.28 -20.11 -15.34
C GLY A 255 31.93 -20.87 -14.21
N ASN A 256 31.43 -22.05 -13.96
CA ASN A 256 32.06 -23.08 -13.13
C ASN A 256 33.06 -23.80 -14.03
N GLU A 257 34.30 -23.34 -14.03
CA GLU A 257 35.43 -24.13 -14.55
C GLU A 257 35.92 -25.07 -13.44
N THR A 258 35.52 -26.32 -13.54
CA THR A 258 36.19 -27.43 -12.86
C THR A 258 37.26 -28.00 -13.76
N ALA A 259 38.50 -27.93 -13.30
CA ALA A 259 39.58 -28.86 -13.64
C ALA A 259 40.00 -29.54 -12.35
#